data_079cf5d1e0b975658ae4c16d4207f44f
#
_entry.id   079cf5d1e0b975658ae4c16d4207f44f
#
_cell.length_a   1.000
_cell.length_b   1.000
_cell.length_c   1.000
_cell.angle_alpha   90.00
_cell.angle_beta   90.00
_cell.angle_gamma   90.00
#
_symmetry.space_group_name_H-M   'P 1'
#
loop_
_entity.id
_entity.type
_entity.pdbx_description
1 polymer ?
#
loop_
_entity_poly.entity_id
_entity_poly.type
_entity_poly.pdbx_seq_one_letter_code
_entity_poly.pdbx_strand_id
1 'polypeptide(L)'
;MRRMIVSHPLVTRLSAAMAMALAAAAVAHAEPVVVSGPSPFVACTIGGPGTNYVNAEVEPWLAVNPANPNNMIGVWQQDRWSNGGAHGLVAGYTFDAGATWARTPQPFSACAPGGLKYERASDPWVSFGPDGTAYSVSISFNQSNNANAVGASVSTDGGQTWSSPAVLIANDEPTTQFFNDKESVTANPVKAGTAYAVWDRLELPNGNPYANLHTKAYRGPTLFSKTTDGGKTWSAAKVIVDVPSRQQTIGNQIVVDPKSGTLYDFFDLIQPPFSKAAGKVAFIKSTDDGATWTKPQVIAGLQTVGVTDPNTGEPVRTGDIIPEPAIDPASGQLYVVWQDSRFNGGAYDEIALSTSKDGGATWSTPQQVNTPTGRPAFNPSVRVDNTGAVMVTHYDFRDLQAGNTTTLPTGFWRKISHDGGATFADERRVGGPFDMKLAPNAEGFFIGDYQGLDVLPSSSFHPFFVQTNAGNLTNRTDVFFAP
;
A
#
# COMPACT_ATOMS: atom_id res chain seq x y z
N MET A 1 -2.59 36.73 97.26
CA MET A 1 -1.79 36.37 96.08
C MET A 1 -2.68 35.70 95.08
N ARG A 2 -3.14 36.43 94.06
CA ARG A 2 -4.00 35.94 92.95
C ARG A 2 -3.12 35.68 91.70
N ARG A 3 -3.11 34.46 91.21
CA ARG A 3 -2.45 34.13 89.95
C ARG A 3 -3.45 34.43 88.81
N MET A 4 -3.04 35.25 87.84
CA MET A 4 -3.71 35.48 86.57
C MET A 4 -3.40 34.32 85.65
N ILE A 5 -4.46 33.74 85.06
CA ILE A 5 -4.37 32.76 84.00
C ILE A 5 -4.58 33.52 82.69
N VAL A 6 -3.55 33.51 81.84
CA VAL A 6 -3.63 34.08 80.44
C VAL A 6 -4.03 32.97 79.50
N SER A 7 -5.18 33.12 78.86
CA SER A 7 -5.69 32.23 77.82
C SER A 7 -5.17 32.70 76.45
N HIS A 8 -4.52 31.82 75.71
CA HIS A 8 -4.13 32.06 74.31
C HIS A 8 -5.23 31.49 73.37
N PRO A 9 -5.63 32.23 72.29
CA PRO A 9 -6.56 31.66 71.30
C PRO A 9 -5.82 30.76 70.29
N LEU A 10 -6.34 29.57 70.08
CA LEU A 10 -5.94 28.65 69.02
C LEU A 10 -6.38 29.21 67.68
N VAL A 11 -5.41 29.51 66.80
CA VAL A 11 -5.67 29.85 65.41
C VAL A 11 -5.69 28.54 64.59
N THR A 12 -6.87 28.09 64.23
CA THR A 12 -7.06 26.95 63.32
C THR A 12 -6.81 27.43 61.88
N ARG A 13 -5.70 26.98 61.28
CA ARG A 13 -5.46 27.18 59.82
C ARG A 13 -6.22 26.07 59.08
N LEU A 14 -7.26 26.45 58.35
CA LEU A 14 -7.88 25.64 57.29
C LEU A 14 -6.94 25.64 56.08
N SER A 15 -6.29 24.51 55.78
CA SER A 15 -5.62 24.27 54.51
C SER A 15 -6.63 23.78 53.49
N ALA A 16 -7.10 24.66 52.57
CA ALA A 16 -7.86 24.23 51.41
C ALA A 16 -6.92 23.58 50.39
N ALA A 17 -6.94 22.26 50.29
CA ALA A 17 -6.30 21.52 49.22
C ALA A 17 -7.19 21.64 47.96
N MET A 18 -6.79 22.46 46.99
CA MET A 18 -7.44 22.58 45.69
C MET A 18 -6.92 21.43 44.83
N ALA A 19 -7.71 20.36 44.68
CA ALA A 19 -7.47 19.28 43.74
C ALA A 19 -7.77 19.79 42.34
N MET A 20 -6.74 20.11 41.54
CA MET A 20 -6.90 20.28 40.10
C MET A 20 -7.13 18.89 39.47
N ALA A 21 -8.36 18.58 39.12
CA ALA A 21 -8.66 17.50 38.20
C ALA A 21 -8.23 17.95 36.79
N LEU A 22 -7.09 17.46 36.31
CA LEU A 22 -6.79 17.51 34.87
C LEU A 22 -7.78 16.55 34.18
N ALA A 23 -8.82 17.11 33.60
CA ALA A 23 -9.60 16.40 32.60
C ALA A 23 -8.71 16.28 31.35
N ALA A 24 -8.13 15.10 31.13
CA ALA A 24 -7.57 14.76 29.83
C ALA A 24 -8.75 14.79 28.85
N ALA A 25 -8.83 15.84 28.03
CA ALA A 25 -9.73 15.86 26.90
C ALA A 25 -9.26 14.70 25.99
N ALA A 26 -10.06 13.63 25.92
CA ALA A 26 -9.90 12.65 24.87
C ALA A 26 -10.04 13.39 23.54
N VAL A 27 -8.95 13.47 22.78
CA VAL A 27 -9.02 13.95 21.40
C VAL A 27 -9.90 12.93 20.67
N ALA A 28 -11.14 13.34 20.39
CA ALA A 28 -12.03 12.54 19.55
C ALA A 28 -11.36 12.48 18.18
N HIS A 29 -10.87 11.30 17.79
CA HIS A 29 -10.45 11.10 16.42
C HIS A 29 -11.69 11.07 15.54
N ALA A 30 -11.61 11.76 14.39
CA ALA A 30 -12.67 11.70 13.41
C ALA A 30 -12.80 10.25 12.91
N GLU A 31 -14.04 9.78 12.76
CA GLU A 31 -14.32 8.46 12.18
C GLU A 31 -13.85 8.41 10.72
N PRO A 32 -13.42 7.24 10.23
CA PRO A 32 -13.07 7.10 8.82
C PRO A 32 -14.24 7.45 7.90
N VAL A 33 -13.93 8.14 6.81
CA VAL A 33 -14.88 8.57 5.79
C VAL A 33 -14.90 7.54 4.66
N VAL A 34 -16.09 7.12 4.20
CA VAL A 34 -16.26 6.28 3.00
C VAL A 34 -15.95 7.12 1.76
N VAL A 35 -15.03 6.64 0.94
CA VAL A 35 -14.58 7.31 -0.30
C VAL A 35 -15.20 6.68 -1.54
N SER A 36 -15.30 5.35 -1.56
CA SER A 36 -15.91 4.60 -2.65
C SER A 36 -17.42 4.84 -2.76
N GLY A 37 -18.08 4.18 -3.68
CA GLY A 37 -19.51 4.26 -3.88
C GLY A 37 -19.94 3.46 -5.11
N PRO A 38 -21.20 3.57 -5.56
CA PRO A 38 -21.70 2.74 -6.65
C PRO A 38 -20.77 2.69 -7.86
N SER A 39 -20.55 1.48 -8.38
CA SER A 39 -19.69 1.24 -9.53
C SER A 39 -20.12 2.06 -10.75
N PRO A 40 -19.19 2.80 -11.39
CA PRO A 40 -19.46 3.44 -12.68
C PRO A 40 -19.47 2.43 -13.84
N PHE A 41 -19.11 1.17 -13.60
CA PHE A 41 -18.96 0.12 -14.61
C PHE A 41 -20.12 -0.88 -14.64
N VAL A 42 -21.19 -0.66 -13.89
CA VAL A 42 -22.34 -1.59 -13.75
C VAL A 42 -22.96 -2.02 -15.06
N ALA A 43 -22.90 -1.18 -16.12
CA ALA A 43 -23.41 -1.50 -17.44
C ALA A 43 -22.39 -2.25 -18.33
N CYS A 44 -21.14 -2.40 -17.89
CA CYS A 44 -20.10 -3.10 -18.64
C CYS A 44 -20.28 -4.61 -18.52
N THR A 45 -20.26 -5.30 -19.65
CA THR A 45 -20.37 -6.77 -19.73
C THR A 45 -19.05 -7.43 -20.14
N ILE A 46 -17.99 -6.62 -20.33
CA ILE A 46 -16.65 -7.08 -20.69
C ILE A 46 -15.95 -7.58 -19.42
N GLY A 47 -15.12 -8.63 -19.52
CA GLY A 47 -14.30 -9.07 -18.40
C GLY A 47 -13.91 -10.54 -18.41
N GLY A 48 -14.44 -11.32 -19.37
CA GLY A 48 -14.10 -12.74 -19.54
C GLY A 48 -14.67 -13.64 -18.41
N PRO A 49 -14.16 -14.87 -18.27
CA PRO A 49 -14.66 -15.83 -17.28
C PRO A 49 -14.29 -15.44 -15.84
N GLY A 50 -15.10 -15.92 -14.88
CA GLY A 50 -14.92 -15.68 -13.45
C GLY A 50 -16.19 -15.13 -12.81
N THR A 51 -16.16 -14.96 -11.47
CA THR A 51 -17.21 -14.27 -10.72
C THR A 51 -16.82 -12.81 -10.54
N ASN A 52 -17.64 -11.90 -11.04
CA ASN A 52 -17.47 -10.48 -10.78
C ASN A 52 -18.20 -10.10 -9.48
N TYR A 53 -17.50 -9.47 -8.57
CA TYR A 53 -18.06 -8.91 -7.35
C TYR A 53 -18.32 -7.42 -7.57
N VAL A 54 -19.50 -7.10 -8.12
CA VAL A 54 -19.92 -5.71 -8.36
C VAL A 54 -19.93 -4.93 -7.05
N ASN A 55 -19.49 -3.67 -7.08
CA ASN A 55 -19.27 -2.83 -5.89
C ASN A 55 -18.37 -3.50 -4.83
N ALA A 56 -17.35 -4.24 -5.27
CA ALA A 56 -16.28 -4.67 -4.39
C ALA A 56 -14.99 -3.95 -4.78
N GLU A 57 -14.51 -3.11 -3.88
CA GLU A 57 -13.30 -2.32 -3.99
C GLU A 57 -12.15 -2.99 -3.25
N VAL A 58 -10.99 -3.03 -3.88
CA VAL A 58 -9.76 -3.60 -3.30
C VAL A 58 -8.52 -2.84 -3.77
N GLU A 59 -7.37 -3.07 -3.13
CA GLU A 59 -6.06 -2.50 -3.48
C GLU A 59 -6.08 -0.96 -3.56
N PRO A 60 -6.35 -0.29 -2.44
CA PRO A 60 -6.41 1.16 -2.40
C PRO A 60 -5.00 1.75 -2.29
N TRP A 61 -4.76 2.87 -2.99
CA TRP A 61 -3.56 3.67 -2.85
C TRP A 61 -3.89 5.15 -2.74
N LEU A 62 -3.10 5.93 -1.98
CA LEU A 62 -3.33 7.35 -1.73
C LEU A 62 -2.10 8.17 -2.09
N ALA A 63 -2.32 9.36 -2.64
CA ALA A 63 -1.31 10.40 -2.80
C ALA A 63 -1.86 11.76 -2.39
N VAL A 64 -1.06 12.52 -1.65
CA VAL A 64 -1.31 13.90 -1.24
C VAL A 64 -0.62 14.85 -2.23
N ASN A 65 -1.33 15.87 -2.68
CA ASN A 65 -0.77 16.90 -3.56
C ASN A 65 0.14 17.86 -2.78
N PRO A 66 1.46 17.86 -3.00
CA PRO A 66 2.37 18.74 -2.26
C PRO A 66 2.19 20.23 -2.57
N ALA A 67 1.64 20.55 -3.76
CA ALA A 67 1.32 21.95 -4.14
C ALA A 67 0.01 22.45 -3.52
N ASN A 68 -0.91 21.56 -3.16
CA ASN A 68 -2.17 21.88 -2.49
C ASN A 68 -2.56 20.75 -1.53
N PRO A 69 -2.17 20.79 -0.26
CA PRO A 69 -2.43 19.72 0.70
C PRO A 69 -3.91 19.41 0.97
N ASN A 70 -4.83 20.28 0.57
CA ASN A 70 -6.26 20.00 0.62
C ASN A 70 -6.72 19.07 -0.51
N ASN A 71 -5.89 18.90 -1.56
CA ASN A 71 -6.16 17.98 -2.65
C ASN A 71 -5.41 16.67 -2.43
N MET A 72 -6.15 15.58 -2.48
CA MET A 72 -5.64 14.20 -2.44
C MET A 72 -6.33 13.38 -3.51
N ILE A 73 -5.67 12.35 -3.98
CA ILE A 73 -6.23 11.35 -4.89
C ILE A 73 -6.01 9.97 -4.28
N GLY A 74 -7.11 9.22 -4.11
CA GLY A 74 -7.09 7.81 -3.79
C GLY A 74 -7.51 6.99 -5.00
N VAL A 75 -6.85 5.88 -5.29
CA VAL A 75 -7.19 4.99 -6.40
C VAL A 75 -7.46 3.59 -5.89
N TRP A 76 -8.32 2.82 -6.60
CA TRP A 76 -8.63 1.44 -6.25
C TRP A 76 -9.15 0.64 -7.44
N GLN A 77 -9.11 -0.69 -7.31
CA GLN A 77 -9.83 -1.60 -8.21
C GLN A 77 -11.32 -1.57 -7.90
N GLN A 78 -12.15 -1.43 -8.93
CA GLN A 78 -13.62 -1.39 -8.83
C GLN A 78 -14.23 -2.60 -9.52
N ASP A 79 -15.13 -3.30 -8.84
CA ASP A 79 -15.77 -4.54 -9.30
C ASP A 79 -14.75 -5.68 -9.51
N ARG A 80 -14.14 -6.11 -8.40
CA ARG A 80 -13.10 -7.16 -8.38
C ARG A 80 -13.62 -8.47 -8.97
N TRP A 81 -12.80 -9.12 -9.80
CA TRP A 81 -13.02 -10.48 -10.28
C TRP A 81 -12.37 -11.53 -9.36
N SER A 82 -12.99 -12.71 -9.26
CA SER A 82 -12.48 -13.83 -8.45
C SER A 82 -11.14 -14.39 -8.94
N ASN A 83 -10.77 -14.15 -10.18
CA ASN A 83 -9.58 -14.71 -10.84
C ASN A 83 -8.65 -13.64 -11.45
N GLY A 84 -8.62 -12.47 -10.88
CA GLY A 84 -7.67 -11.41 -11.21
C GLY A 84 -8.30 -10.16 -11.84
N GLY A 85 -7.78 -8.98 -11.43
CA GLY A 85 -8.19 -7.67 -11.91
C GLY A 85 -9.62 -7.28 -11.58
N ALA A 86 -10.07 -6.18 -12.15
CA ALA A 86 -11.39 -5.59 -11.95
C ALA A 86 -11.98 -5.11 -13.29
N HIS A 87 -13.27 -4.75 -13.29
CA HIS A 87 -13.87 -4.10 -14.48
C HIS A 87 -13.14 -2.81 -14.87
N GLY A 88 -12.64 -2.10 -13.88
CA GLY A 88 -11.86 -0.90 -14.09
C GLY A 88 -11.30 -0.36 -12.79
N LEU A 89 -10.66 0.79 -12.89
CA LEU A 89 -10.10 1.53 -11.78
C LEU A 89 -10.86 2.83 -11.58
N VAL A 90 -10.97 3.25 -10.32
CA VAL A 90 -11.59 4.52 -9.95
C VAL A 90 -10.58 5.36 -9.16
N ALA A 91 -10.55 6.65 -9.44
CA ALA A 91 -9.90 7.65 -8.63
C ALA A 91 -10.95 8.42 -7.82
N GLY A 92 -10.83 8.40 -6.49
CA GLY A 92 -11.47 9.36 -5.61
C GLY A 92 -10.59 10.59 -5.47
N TYR A 93 -11.17 11.79 -5.45
CA TYR A 93 -10.43 13.03 -5.23
C TYR A 93 -11.16 13.95 -4.27
N THR A 94 -10.39 14.75 -3.55
CA THR A 94 -10.87 15.75 -2.59
C THR A 94 -10.15 17.08 -2.78
N PHE A 95 -10.77 18.19 -2.38
CA PHE A 95 -10.16 19.53 -2.29
C PHE A 95 -10.35 20.18 -0.92
N ASP A 96 -10.81 19.41 0.06
CA ASP A 96 -11.10 19.86 1.43
C ASP A 96 -10.44 18.98 2.50
N ALA A 97 -9.23 18.48 2.19
CA ALA A 97 -8.43 17.61 3.07
C ALA A 97 -9.15 16.33 3.50
N GLY A 98 -9.97 15.77 2.61
CA GLY A 98 -10.64 14.49 2.83
C GLY A 98 -12.01 14.58 3.50
N ALA A 99 -12.54 15.77 3.74
CA ALA A 99 -13.87 15.93 4.31
C ALA A 99 -14.98 15.46 3.34
N THR A 100 -14.81 15.72 2.04
CA THR A 100 -15.70 15.21 0.99
C THR A 100 -14.90 14.66 -0.19
N TRP A 101 -15.47 13.66 -0.88
CA TRP A 101 -14.83 12.99 -2.00
C TRP A 101 -15.75 12.91 -3.22
N ALA A 102 -15.20 13.23 -4.39
CA ALA A 102 -15.79 12.94 -5.69
C ALA A 102 -14.99 11.83 -6.39
N ARG A 103 -15.51 11.28 -7.49
CA ARG A 103 -14.93 10.10 -8.14
C ARG A 103 -14.90 10.24 -9.64
N THR A 104 -13.88 9.65 -10.28
CA THR A 104 -13.69 9.61 -11.73
C THR A 104 -13.19 8.21 -12.13
N PRO A 105 -13.80 7.55 -13.14
CA PRO A 105 -13.22 6.35 -13.73
C PRO A 105 -11.86 6.65 -14.35
N GLN A 106 -10.89 5.79 -14.12
CA GLN A 106 -9.57 5.88 -14.77
C GLN A 106 -9.57 5.10 -16.10
N PRO A 107 -8.91 5.61 -17.15
CA PRO A 107 -9.05 5.09 -18.51
C PRO A 107 -8.16 3.87 -18.79
N PHE A 108 -8.15 2.85 -17.91
CA PHE A 108 -7.26 1.70 -18.04
C PHE A 108 -7.93 0.41 -18.53
N SER A 109 -9.25 0.36 -18.68
CA SER A 109 -9.96 -0.80 -19.20
C SER A 109 -10.95 -0.44 -20.29
N ALA A 110 -11.41 -1.42 -21.06
CA ALA A 110 -12.45 -1.23 -22.07
C ALA A 110 -13.82 -0.84 -21.47
N CYS A 111 -14.01 -1.00 -20.16
CA CYS A 111 -15.20 -0.54 -19.45
C CYS A 111 -15.17 0.96 -19.14
N ALA A 112 -13.98 1.58 -19.12
CA ALA A 112 -13.83 3.00 -18.81
C ALA A 112 -13.94 3.87 -20.06
N PRO A 113 -14.55 5.07 -19.99
CA PRO A 113 -14.58 6.02 -21.09
C PRO A 113 -13.17 6.38 -21.56
N GLY A 114 -12.87 6.24 -22.85
CA GLY A 114 -11.55 6.52 -23.43
C GLY A 114 -10.44 5.59 -22.97
N GLY A 115 -10.80 4.46 -22.37
CA GLY A 115 -9.86 3.51 -21.78
C GLY A 115 -9.13 2.63 -22.79
N LEU A 116 -8.16 1.88 -22.27
CA LEU A 116 -7.43 0.88 -23.04
C LEU A 116 -8.37 -0.26 -23.46
N LYS A 117 -7.99 -0.96 -24.54
CA LYS A 117 -8.81 -2.00 -25.18
C LYS A 117 -8.95 -3.31 -24.40
N TYR A 118 -8.28 -3.45 -23.27
CA TYR A 118 -8.22 -4.70 -22.50
C TYR A 118 -9.47 -4.91 -21.65
N GLU A 119 -9.78 -6.18 -21.37
CA GLU A 119 -10.98 -6.60 -20.65
C GLU A 119 -10.99 -6.13 -19.20
N ARG A 120 -9.81 -6.05 -18.55
CA ARG A 120 -9.65 -5.74 -17.12
C ARG A 120 -8.51 -4.77 -16.87
N ALA A 121 -8.56 -4.10 -15.73
CA ALA A 121 -7.45 -3.34 -15.16
C ALA A 121 -7.17 -3.80 -13.73
N SER A 122 -5.94 -3.60 -13.24
CA SER A 122 -5.50 -4.04 -11.93
C SER A 122 -4.38 -3.13 -11.40
N ASP A 123 -4.07 -3.29 -10.11
CA ASP A 123 -2.92 -2.71 -9.41
C ASP A 123 -2.78 -1.18 -9.59
N PRO A 124 -3.82 -0.37 -9.24
CA PRO A 124 -3.76 1.07 -9.43
C PRO A 124 -2.73 1.72 -8.51
N TRP A 125 -1.94 2.63 -9.07
CA TRP A 125 -1.00 3.44 -8.33
C TRP A 125 -1.09 4.91 -8.74
N VAL A 126 -0.89 5.85 -7.78
CA VAL A 126 -0.91 7.29 -8.05
C VAL A 126 0.19 8.00 -7.26
N SER A 127 0.79 9.03 -7.86
CA SER A 127 1.79 9.88 -7.20
C SER A 127 1.70 11.31 -7.73
N PHE A 128 1.92 12.31 -6.88
CA PHE A 128 1.94 13.71 -7.26
C PHE A 128 3.36 14.26 -7.43
N GLY A 129 3.58 14.98 -8.51
CA GLY A 129 4.76 15.85 -8.66
C GLY A 129 4.65 17.14 -7.83
N PRO A 130 5.77 17.87 -7.65
CA PRO A 130 5.81 19.08 -6.84
C PRO A 130 5.02 20.24 -7.45
N ASP A 131 4.62 20.14 -8.71
CA ASP A 131 3.77 21.08 -9.45
C ASP A 131 2.28 20.75 -9.38
N GLY A 132 1.90 19.70 -8.65
CA GLY A 132 0.51 19.23 -8.55
C GLY A 132 0.03 18.37 -9.71
N THR A 133 0.93 17.98 -10.62
CA THR A 133 0.62 16.97 -11.63
C THR A 133 0.53 15.60 -11.00
N ALA A 134 -0.60 14.91 -11.16
CA ALA A 134 -0.78 13.53 -10.71
C ALA A 134 -0.49 12.54 -11.85
N TYR A 135 0.31 11.52 -11.53
CA TYR A 135 0.62 10.40 -12.43
C TYR A 135 -0.02 9.14 -11.88
N SER A 136 -0.73 8.40 -12.73
CA SER A 136 -1.28 7.08 -12.38
C SER A 136 -0.80 6.04 -13.36
N VAL A 137 -0.51 4.84 -12.86
CA VAL A 137 -0.18 3.67 -13.68
C VAL A 137 -1.07 2.50 -13.32
N SER A 138 -1.21 1.57 -14.27
CA SER A 138 -1.98 0.34 -14.09
C SER A 138 -1.54 -0.70 -15.10
N ILE A 139 -1.66 -1.98 -14.73
CA ILE A 139 -1.74 -3.05 -15.71
C ILE A 139 -3.15 -3.15 -16.26
N SER A 140 -3.21 -3.50 -17.55
CA SER A 140 -4.45 -3.78 -18.27
C SER A 140 -4.27 -5.10 -19.01
N PHE A 141 -5.23 -6.01 -18.94
CA PHE A 141 -5.07 -7.33 -19.52
C PHE A 141 -6.39 -7.98 -19.94
N ASN A 142 -6.28 -9.01 -20.78
CA ASN A 142 -7.39 -9.87 -21.10
C ASN A 142 -7.36 -11.12 -20.24
N GLN A 143 -8.49 -11.53 -19.73
CA GLN A 143 -8.67 -12.83 -19.07
C GLN A 143 -8.90 -13.95 -20.10
N SER A 144 -9.42 -13.61 -21.28
CA SER A 144 -9.69 -14.55 -22.36
C SER A 144 -8.42 -15.00 -23.11
N ASN A 145 -7.33 -14.23 -23.00
CA ASN A 145 -6.00 -14.51 -23.56
C ASN A 145 -4.92 -13.74 -22.77
N ASN A 146 -3.65 -13.90 -23.17
CA ASN A 146 -2.52 -13.28 -22.46
C ASN A 146 -2.20 -11.84 -22.86
N ALA A 147 -2.98 -11.19 -23.74
CA ALA A 147 -2.71 -9.81 -24.13
C ALA A 147 -2.78 -8.89 -22.92
N ASN A 148 -1.73 -8.07 -22.73
CA ASN A 148 -1.59 -7.19 -21.58
C ASN A 148 -0.72 -5.97 -21.87
N ALA A 149 -0.85 -4.93 -21.05
CA ALA A 149 -0.08 -3.71 -21.15
C ALA A 149 0.10 -3.05 -19.79
N VAL A 150 1.13 -2.22 -19.65
CA VAL A 150 1.26 -1.21 -18.59
C VAL A 150 0.96 0.14 -19.22
N GLY A 151 -0.02 0.84 -18.66
CA GLY A 151 -0.44 2.17 -19.08
C GLY A 151 -0.14 3.23 -18.02
N ALA A 152 0.11 4.46 -18.47
CA ALA A 152 0.27 5.63 -17.60
C ALA A 152 -0.70 6.73 -18.02
N SER A 153 -1.41 7.35 -17.08
CA SER A 153 -2.32 8.46 -17.29
C SER A 153 -2.00 9.62 -16.36
N VAL A 154 -2.34 10.84 -16.75
CA VAL A 154 -1.99 12.06 -16.01
C VAL A 154 -3.22 12.90 -15.75
N SER A 155 -3.30 13.49 -14.55
CA SER A 155 -4.26 14.53 -14.21
C SER A 155 -3.53 15.82 -13.83
N THR A 156 -3.98 16.96 -14.36
CA THR A 156 -3.46 18.29 -14.03
C THR A 156 -4.49 19.16 -13.32
N ASP A 157 -5.63 18.58 -12.96
CA ASP A 157 -6.76 19.24 -12.32
C ASP A 157 -7.16 18.58 -10.98
N GLY A 158 -6.19 17.88 -10.35
CA GLY A 158 -6.36 17.28 -9.03
C GLY A 158 -7.22 16.02 -9.02
N GLY A 159 -7.28 15.27 -10.11
CA GLY A 159 -7.99 13.97 -10.21
C GLY A 159 -9.36 14.07 -10.84
N GLN A 160 -9.82 15.25 -11.25
CA GLN A 160 -11.14 15.44 -11.86
C GLN A 160 -11.21 14.83 -13.25
N THR A 161 -10.14 14.97 -14.03
CA THR A 161 -10.01 14.36 -15.36
C THR A 161 -8.64 13.71 -15.55
N TRP A 162 -8.59 12.71 -16.43
CA TRP A 162 -7.41 11.94 -16.73
C TRP A 162 -7.12 11.93 -18.24
N SER A 163 -5.85 12.04 -18.61
CA SER A 163 -5.42 11.94 -20.00
C SER A 163 -5.67 10.54 -20.57
N SER A 164 -5.78 10.41 -21.89
CA SER A 164 -5.67 9.09 -22.53
C SER A 164 -4.35 8.43 -22.13
N PRO A 165 -4.34 7.13 -21.77
CA PRO A 165 -3.14 6.46 -21.30
C PRO A 165 -2.04 6.40 -22.34
N ALA A 166 -0.82 6.78 -21.95
CA ALA A 166 0.38 6.40 -22.67
C ALA A 166 0.69 4.93 -22.38
N VAL A 167 0.86 4.12 -23.41
CA VAL A 167 1.22 2.70 -23.27
C VAL A 167 2.73 2.60 -23.10
N LEU A 168 3.20 2.19 -21.91
CA LEU A 168 4.61 2.05 -21.60
C LEU A 168 5.21 0.77 -22.21
N ILE A 169 4.42 -0.29 -22.20
CA ILE A 169 4.67 -1.56 -22.88
C ILE A 169 3.35 -2.24 -23.21
N ALA A 170 3.31 -2.95 -24.32
CA ALA A 170 2.18 -3.80 -24.70
C ALA A 170 2.68 -5.16 -25.21
N ASN A 171 2.00 -6.20 -24.81
CA ASN A 171 2.15 -7.57 -25.28
C ASN A 171 0.80 -8.01 -25.84
N ASP A 172 0.49 -7.57 -27.06
CA ASP A 172 -0.84 -7.67 -27.67
C ASP A 172 -1.15 -9.01 -28.32
N GLU A 173 -0.13 -9.85 -28.54
CA GLU A 173 -0.34 -11.17 -29.12
C GLU A 173 -1.11 -12.06 -28.15
N PRO A 174 -2.21 -12.70 -28.55
CA PRO A 174 -3.03 -13.54 -27.67
C PRO A 174 -2.28 -14.70 -27.03
N THR A 175 -1.16 -15.10 -27.64
CA THR A 175 -0.28 -16.18 -27.18
C THR A 175 1.05 -15.67 -26.68
N THR A 176 1.11 -14.40 -26.24
CA THR A 176 2.36 -13.87 -25.66
C THR A 176 2.83 -14.70 -24.48
N GLN A 177 4.13 -14.83 -24.36
CA GLN A 177 4.79 -15.47 -23.22
C GLN A 177 5.15 -14.50 -22.10
N PHE A 178 4.75 -13.23 -22.22
CA PHE A 178 5.06 -12.17 -21.27
C PHE A 178 3.79 -11.69 -20.59
N PHE A 179 3.85 -11.52 -19.26
CA PHE A 179 2.79 -10.89 -18.48
C PHE A 179 3.40 -9.84 -17.56
N ASN A 180 2.97 -8.59 -17.69
CA ASN A 180 3.42 -7.50 -16.81
C ASN A 180 2.56 -7.51 -15.55
N ASP A 181 3.17 -7.22 -14.40
CA ASP A 181 2.49 -7.28 -13.10
C ASP A 181 3.10 -6.28 -12.09
N LYS A 182 2.36 -5.94 -11.04
CA LYS A 182 2.78 -5.17 -9.87
C LYS A 182 3.57 -3.90 -10.20
N GLU A 183 2.99 -3.05 -11.04
CA GLU A 183 3.56 -1.75 -11.36
C GLU A 183 3.34 -0.73 -10.25
N SER A 184 4.26 0.21 -10.14
CA SER A 184 4.12 1.42 -9.34
C SER A 184 4.64 2.65 -10.06
N VAL A 185 4.19 3.84 -9.65
CA VAL A 185 4.70 5.12 -10.13
C VAL A 185 5.10 6.02 -8.97
N THR A 186 6.26 6.65 -9.10
CA THR A 186 6.74 7.65 -8.15
C THR A 186 7.12 8.91 -8.89
N ALA A 187 6.43 10.01 -8.61
CA ALA A 187 6.82 11.31 -9.10
C ALA A 187 8.07 11.80 -8.34
N ASN A 188 8.96 12.50 -9.04
CA ASN A 188 10.12 13.10 -8.38
C ASN A 188 9.67 14.24 -7.47
N PRO A 189 9.96 14.22 -6.16
CA PRO A 189 9.42 15.19 -5.21
C PRO A 189 9.96 16.61 -5.38
N VAL A 190 11.03 16.79 -6.17
CA VAL A 190 11.70 18.09 -6.36
C VAL A 190 11.85 18.49 -7.83
N LYS A 191 11.59 17.59 -8.79
CA LYS A 191 11.68 17.87 -10.23
C LYS A 191 10.29 17.79 -10.86
N ALA A 192 9.65 18.94 -11.08
CA ALA A 192 8.39 19.03 -11.79
C ALA A 192 8.46 18.33 -13.16
N GLY A 193 7.36 17.69 -13.54
CA GLY A 193 7.25 16.99 -14.82
C GLY A 193 7.99 15.65 -14.88
N THR A 194 8.66 15.21 -13.80
CA THR A 194 9.43 13.96 -13.77
C THR A 194 8.72 12.91 -12.92
N ALA A 195 8.54 11.71 -13.49
CA ALA A 195 8.01 10.54 -12.79
C ALA A 195 8.65 9.25 -13.33
N TYR A 196 8.68 8.24 -12.48
CA TYR A 196 9.30 6.94 -12.71
C TYR A 196 8.25 5.85 -12.56
N ALA A 197 8.07 5.01 -13.58
CA ALA A 197 7.26 3.81 -13.53
C ALA A 197 8.16 2.58 -13.48
N VAL A 198 7.85 1.62 -12.63
CA VAL A 198 8.58 0.37 -12.46
C VAL A 198 7.58 -0.77 -12.33
N TRP A 199 7.91 -1.94 -12.87
CA TRP A 199 7.07 -3.13 -12.80
C TRP A 199 7.88 -4.39 -13.01
N ASP A 200 7.34 -5.54 -12.65
CA ASP A 200 7.92 -6.82 -13.02
C ASP A 200 7.22 -7.41 -14.26
N ARG A 201 7.98 -8.15 -15.04
CA ARG A 201 7.48 -8.85 -16.21
C ARG A 201 7.71 -10.36 -16.08
N LEU A 202 6.67 -11.10 -15.87
CA LEU A 202 6.72 -12.56 -15.84
C LEU A 202 6.97 -13.10 -17.25
N GLU A 203 8.06 -13.84 -17.40
CA GLU A 203 8.36 -14.60 -18.62
C GLU A 203 7.96 -16.05 -18.42
N LEU A 204 6.89 -16.48 -19.09
CA LEU A 204 6.29 -17.78 -18.90
C LEU A 204 7.27 -18.93 -19.22
N PRO A 205 7.30 -20.00 -18.41
CA PRO A 205 8.28 -21.07 -18.55
C PRO A 205 8.29 -21.70 -19.96
N ASN A 206 9.49 -21.83 -20.54
CA ASN A 206 9.71 -22.41 -21.87
C ASN A 206 8.93 -21.72 -22.99
N GLY A 207 8.57 -20.45 -22.82
CA GLY A 207 7.75 -19.72 -23.78
C GLY A 207 6.34 -20.28 -23.93
N ASN A 208 5.82 -20.99 -22.93
CA ASN A 208 4.47 -21.58 -22.97
C ASN A 208 3.42 -20.54 -22.50
N PRO A 209 2.58 -20.01 -23.41
CA PRO A 209 1.56 -19.01 -23.05
C PRO A 209 0.44 -19.55 -22.16
N TYR A 210 0.39 -20.87 -21.97
CA TYR A 210 -0.59 -21.55 -21.13
C TYR A 210 -0.01 -21.97 -19.76
N ALA A 211 1.23 -21.56 -19.44
CA ALA A 211 1.79 -21.82 -18.14
C ALA A 211 1.01 -21.05 -17.04
N ASN A 212 0.92 -21.66 -15.86
CA ASN A 212 0.25 -21.02 -14.74
C ASN A 212 1.01 -19.75 -14.28
N LEU A 213 0.35 -18.61 -14.28
CA LEU A 213 0.90 -17.31 -13.87
C LEU A 213 1.30 -17.26 -12.39
N HIS A 214 0.80 -18.16 -11.54
CA HIS A 214 1.16 -18.27 -10.12
C HIS A 214 2.34 -19.20 -9.85
N THR A 215 3.05 -19.67 -10.88
CA THR A 215 4.23 -20.53 -10.72
C THR A 215 5.44 -19.70 -10.28
N LYS A 216 6.08 -20.04 -9.16
CA LYS A 216 7.33 -19.40 -8.69
C LYS A 216 8.57 -19.69 -9.57
N ALA A 217 8.42 -20.33 -10.73
CA ALA A 217 9.49 -20.81 -11.59
C ALA A 217 9.76 -19.93 -12.82
N TYR A 218 9.14 -18.77 -12.92
CA TYR A 218 9.33 -17.83 -14.01
C TYR A 218 10.70 -17.16 -13.97
N ARG A 219 11.08 -16.56 -15.08
CA ARG A 219 12.01 -15.46 -15.08
C ARG A 219 11.19 -14.17 -14.99
N GLY A 220 11.49 -13.31 -14.01
CA GLY A 220 10.75 -12.07 -13.76
C GLY A 220 11.70 -10.88 -13.62
N PRO A 221 12.20 -10.29 -14.72
CA PRO A 221 13.03 -9.07 -14.66
C PRO A 221 12.18 -7.86 -14.26
N THR A 222 12.82 -6.87 -13.59
CA THR A 222 12.23 -5.54 -13.37
C THR A 222 12.38 -4.68 -14.60
N LEU A 223 11.30 -4.04 -15.02
CA LEU A 223 11.27 -3.05 -16.09
C LEU A 223 11.03 -1.65 -15.54
N PHE A 224 11.50 -0.66 -16.29
CA PHE A 224 11.48 0.75 -15.90
C PHE A 224 11.18 1.64 -17.11
N SER A 225 10.39 2.69 -16.89
CA SER A 225 10.17 3.80 -17.82
C SER A 225 10.10 5.10 -17.03
N LYS A 226 10.45 6.22 -17.66
CA LYS A 226 10.33 7.55 -17.04
C LYS A 226 9.79 8.58 -17.98
N THR A 227 9.15 9.59 -17.41
CA THR A 227 8.82 10.86 -18.08
C THR A 227 9.63 12.01 -17.48
N THR A 228 9.87 13.06 -18.26
CA THR A 228 10.49 14.32 -17.82
C THR A 228 9.75 15.55 -18.36
N ASP A 229 8.58 15.34 -18.95
CA ASP A 229 7.77 16.37 -19.63
C ASP A 229 6.29 16.39 -19.17
N GLY A 230 6.04 15.92 -17.93
CA GLY A 230 4.70 15.89 -17.36
C GLY A 230 3.84 14.74 -17.89
N GLY A 231 4.45 13.63 -18.30
CA GLY A 231 3.74 12.45 -18.80
C GLY A 231 3.29 12.56 -20.24
N LYS A 232 3.69 13.60 -20.99
CA LYS A 232 3.40 13.72 -22.41
C LYS A 232 4.10 12.66 -23.23
N THR A 233 5.34 12.35 -22.86
CA THR A 233 6.11 11.23 -23.39
C THR A 233 6.77 10.43 -22.28
N TRP A 234 6.99 9.15 -22.54
CA TRP A 234 7.68 8.22 -21.67
C TRP A 234 8.82 7.54 -22.40
N SER A 235 9.91 7.27 -21.72
CA SER A 235 11.01 6.51 -22.31
C SER A 235 10.57 5.09 -22.66
N ALA A 236 11.21 4.48 -23.65
CA ALA A 236 11.02 3.05 -23.90
C ALA A 236 11.30 2.24 -22.63
N ALA A 237 10.46 1.24 -22.36
CA ALA A 237 10.64 0.32 -21.26
C ALA A 237 12.01 -0.37 -21.36
N LYS A 238 12.79 -0.39 -20.27
CA LYS A 238 14.08 -1.06 -20.18
C LYS A 238 14.18 -1.96 -18.97
N VAL A 239 14.91 -3.06 -19.09
CA VAL A 239 15.24 -3.92 -17.96
C VAL A 239 16.26 -3.22 -17.07
N ILE A 240 15.97 -3.09 -15.78
CA ILE A 240 16.87 -2.51 -14.76
C ILE A 240 17.39 -3.56 -13.77
N VAL A 241 16.65 -4.65 -13.56
CA VAL A 241 17.13 -5.86 -12.88
C VAL A 241 16.95 -7.03 -13.84
N ASP A 242 18.06 -7.54 -14.32
CA ASP A 242 18.09 -8.75 -15.16
C ASP A 242 18.39 -9.96 -14.28
N VAL A 243 17.41 -10.86 -14.14
CA VAL A 243 17.52 -12.05 -13.31
C VAL A 243 17.73 -13.31 -14.15
N PRO A 244 18.46 -14.33 -13.65
CA PRO A 244 18.56 -15.62 -14.32
C PRO A 244 17.21 -16.34 -14.44
N SER A 245 17.18 -17.39 -15.27
CA SER A 245 16.03 -18.31 -15.35
C SER A 245 15.63 -18.83 -13.95
N ARG A 246 14.33 -18.92 -13.69
CA ARG A 246 13.75 -19.33 -12.41
C ARG A 246 14.03 -18.36 -11.25
N GLN A 247 14.37 -17.12 -11.54
CA GLN A 247 14.41 -16.04 -10.56
C GLN A 247 13.49 -14.92 -11.02
N GLN A 248 12.93 -14.18 -10.07
CA GLN A 248 12.01 -13.08 -10.34
C GLN A 248 12.12 -12.00 -9.28
N THR A 249 11.81 -10.78 -9.70
CA THR A 249 11.49 -9.66 -8.81
C THR A 249 9.98 -9.52 -8.77
N ILE A 250 9.42 -9.02 -7.67
CA ILE A 250 7.99 -8.66 -7.59
C ILE A 250 7.76 -7.54 -6.57
N GLY A 251 6.73 -6.71 -6.83
CA GLY A 251 6.33 -5.64 -5.94
C GLY A 251 7.32 -4.48 -5.93
N ASN A 252 7.83 -4.12 -7.11
CA ASN A 252 8.79 -3.04 -7.29
C ASN A 252 8.20 -1.68 -6.91
N GLN A 253 8.89 -0.92 -6.03
CA GLN A 253 8.49 0.41 -5.59
C GLN A 253 9.70 1.33 -5.47
N ILE A 254 9.64 2.49 -6.13
CA ILE A 254 10.70 3.49 -6.06
C ILE A 254 10.39 4.52 -4.95
N VAL A 255 11.40 4.80 -4.11
CA VAL A 255 11.45 6.01 -3.28
C VAL A 255 12.60 6.90 -3.77
N VAL A 256 12.40 8.20 -3.68
CA VAL A 256 13.37 9.22 -4.15
C VAL A 256 13.88 10.01 -2.97
N ASP A 257 15.19 10.04 -2.78
CA ASP A 257 15.79 10.97 -1.83
C ASP A 257 15.71 12.41 -2.38
N PRO A 258 14.93 13.29 -1.76
CA PRO A 258 14.74 14.65 -2.27
C PRO A 258 16.01 15.51 -2.21
N LYS A 259 17.02 15.11 -1.42
CA LYS A 259 18.28 15.85 -1.27
C LYS A 259 19.31 15.48 -2.30
N SER A 260 19.52 14.17 -2.52
CA SER A 260 20.53 13.68 -3.46
C SER A 260 19.96 13.39 -4.85
N GLY A 261 18.65 13.21 -4.98
CA GLY A 261 18.00 12.71 -6.18
C GLY A 261 18.21 11.23 -6.42
N THR A 262 18.78 10.50 -5.46
CA THR A 262 18.99 9.05 -5.57
C THR A 262 17.64 8.33 -5.59
N LEU A 263 17.48 7.44 -6.55
CA LEU A 263 16.34 6.52 -6.63
C LEU A 263 16.71 5.22 -5.94
N TYR A 264 15.80 4.69 -5.13
CA TYR A 264 15.91 3.36 -4.53
C TYR A 264 14.66 2.58 -4.95
N ASP A 265 14.85 1.46 -5.66
CA ASP A 265 13.78 0.54 -6.05
C ASP A 265 13.84 -0.70 -5.16
N PHE A 266 12.76 -0.96 -4.41
CA PHE A 266 12.61 -2.07 -3.48
C PHE A 266 11.71 -3.14 -4.06
N PHE A 267 12.02 -4.41 -3.81
CA PHE A 267 11.26 -5.55 -4.31
C PHE A 267 11.55 -6.82 -3.50
N ASP A 268 10.70 -7.85 -3.65
CA ASP A 268 11.06 -9.22 -3.29
C ASP A 268 11.85 -9.86 -4.42
N LEU A 269 13.04 -10.37 -4.11
CA LEU A 269 13.87 -11.16 -5.02
C LEU A 269 13.66 -12.65 -4.71
N ILE A 270 12.87 -13.32 -5.54
CA ILE A 270 12.54 -14.73 -5.39
C ILE A 270 13.57 -15.59 -6.10
N GLN A 271 14.19 -16.53 -5.38
CA GLN A 271 15.28 -17.38 -5.86
C GLN A 271 15.10 -18.84 -5.42
N PRO A 272 15.60 -19.82 -6.22
CA PRO A 272 15.68 -21.20 -5.77
C PRO A 272 16.59 -21.39 -4.53
N PRO A 273 16.34 -22.39 -3.68
CA PRO A 273 15.23 -23.31 -3.70
C PRO A 273 13.92 -22.63 -3.31
N PHE A 274 12.83 -22.96 -3.99
CA PHE A 274 11.50 -22.37 -3.75
C PHE A 274 10.88 -22.99 -2.48
N SER A 275 11.41 -22.61 -1.34
CA SER A 275 10.86 -22.88 0.00
C SER A 275 10.07 -21.67 0.50
N LYS A 276 9.50 -21.77 1.71
CA LYS A 276 8.86 -20.64 2.41
C LYS A 276 9.79 -19.43 2.61
N ALA A 277 11.10 -19.61 2.49
CA ALA A 277 12.13 -18.57 2.61
C ALA A 277 12.84 -18.27 1.27
N ALA A 278 12.18 -18.51 0.14
CA ALA A 278 12.76 -18.23 -1.19
C ALA A 278 12.87 -16.74 -1.48
N GLY A 279 11.99 -15.92 -0.91
CA GLY A 279 11.95 -14.47 -1.06
C GLY A 279 13.07 -13.77 -0.28
N LYS A 280 13.51 -12.64 -0.82
CA LYS A 280 14.48 -11.73 -0.19
C LYS A 280 13.98 -10.31 -0.35
N VAL A 281 13.78 -9.60 0.75
CA VAL A 281 13.64 -8.14 0.70
C VAL A 281 14.94 -7.58 0.16
N ALA A 282 14.90 -6.93 -1.00
CA ALA A 282 16.06 -6.44 -1.71
C ALA A 282 15.79 -5.06 -2.32
N PHE A 283 16.84 -4.38 -2.75
CA PHE A 283 16.74 -3.13 -3.46
C PHE A 283 17.91 -2.93 -4.43
N ILE A 284 17.71 -2.01 -5.37
CA ILE A 284 18.73 -1.41 -6.22
C ILE A 284 18.67 0.11 -6.07
N LYS A 285 19.74 0.80 -6.45
CA LYS A 285 19.75 2.27 -6.47
C LYS A 285 20.37 2.85 -7.74
N SER A 286 19.90 4.05 -8.10
CA SER A 286 20.43 4.86 -9.19
C SER A 286 20.75 6.26 -8.67
N THR A 287 21.92 6.80 -9.01
CA THR A 287 22.36 8.16 -8.68
C THR A 287 22.39 9.08 -9.89
N ASP A 288 21.92 8.59 -11.04
CA ASP A 288 21.95 9.27 -12.33
C ASP A 288 20.54 9.29 -13.00
N ASP A 289 19.52 9.49 -12.14
CA ASP A 289 18.13 9.65 -12.58
C ASP A 289 17.59 8.44 -13.37
N GLY A 290 17.95 7.23 -12.93
CA GLY A 290 17.51 5.97 -13.53
C GLY A 290 18.28 5.59 -14.81
N ALA A 291 19.38 6.28 -15.16
CA ALA A 291 20.18 5.89 -16.35
C ALA A 291 20.91 4.56 -16.10
N THR A 292 21.56 4.42 -14.96
CA THR A 292 22.20 3.17 -14.51
C THR A 292 21.74 2.78 -13.10
N TRP A 293 21.84 1.48 -12.79
CA TRP A 293 21.41 0.90 -11.53
C TRP A 293 22.45 -0.03 -10.94
N THR A 294 22.52 -0.09 -9.62
CA THR A 294 23.37 -1.08 -8.93
C THR A 294 22.83 -2.50 -9.14
N LYS A 295 23.63 -3.50 -8.81
CA LYS A 295 23.12 -4.87 -8.64
C LYS A 295 22.22 -4.94 -7.42
N PRO A 296 21.27 -5.92 -7.37
CA PRO A 296 20.46 -6.17 -6.20
C PRO A 296 21.27 -6.36 -4.92
N GLN A 297 20.86 -5.67 -3.86
CA GLN A 297 21.41 -5.80 -2.53
C GLN A 297 20.30 -6.35 -1.61
N VAL A 298 20.60 -7.45 -0.93
CA VAL A 298 19.66 -8.12 -0.04
C VAL A 298 19.70 -7.43 1.34
N ILE A 299 18.53 -7.08 1.83
CA ILE A 299 18.31 -6.51 3.17
C ILE A 299 18.10 -7.63 4.19
N ALA A 300 17.16 -8.53 3.89
CA ALA A 300 16.80 -9.66 4.75
C ALA A 300 16.16 -10.80 3.94
N GLY A 301 16.13 -12.01 4.51
CA GLY A 301 15.20 -13.04 4.02
C GLY A 301 13.77 -12.65 4.31
N LEU A 302 12.87 -12.84 3.36
CA LEU A 302 11.43 -12.70 3.53
C LEU A 302 10.89 -14.06 3.98
N GLN A 303 10.35 -14.14 5.21
CA GLN A 303 9.96 -15.41 5.85
C GLN A 303 8.45 -15.48 6.06
N THR A 304 7.68 -15.04 5.08
CA THR A 304 6.21 -15.17 5.10
C THR A 304 5.79 -16.64 5.09
N VAL A 305 4.67 -16.93 5.75
CA VAL A 305 3.97 -18.21 5.71
C VAL A 305 2.57 -18.07 5.11
N GLY A 306 2.21 -16.83 4.72
CA GLY A 306 0.87 -16.47 4.28
C GLY A 306 -0.12 -16.35 5.44
N VAL A 307 -1.31 -15.87 5.12
CA VAL A 307 -2.36 -15.61 6.10
C VAL A 307 -3.53 -16.56 5.90
N THR A 308 -4.01 -17.13 6.99
CA THR A 308 -5.24 -17.95 7.02
C THR A 308 -6.08 -17.55 8.22
N ASP A 309 -7.38 -17.85 8.16
CA ASP A 309 -8.24 -17.82 9.35
C ASP A 309 -7.67 -18.80 10.40
N PRO A 310 -7.26 -18.32 11.59
CA PRO A 310 -6.62 -19.16 12.60
C PRO A 310 -7.49 -20.31 13.14
N ASN A 311 -8.81 -20.24 12.98
CA ASN A 311 -9.74 -21.24 13.50
C ASN A 311 -10.20 -22.24 12.43
N THR A 312 -10.21 -21.86 11.14
CA THR A 312 -10.74 -22.71 10.05
C THR A 312 -9.67 -23.11 9.04
N GLY A 313 -8.56 -22.37 8.95
CA GLY A 313 -7.53 -22.58 7.93
C GLY A 313 -7.91 -22.04 6.54
N GLU A 314 -9.05 -21.35 6.41
CA GLU A 314 -9.44 -20.72 5.14
C GLU A 314 -8.43 -19.65 4.75
N PRO A 315 -8.01 -19.58 3.46
CA PRO A 315 -6.99 -18.62 3.04
C PRO A 315 -7.52 -17.18 3.05
N VAL A 316 -6.64 -16.27 3.50
CA VAL A 316 -6.78 -14.84 3.32
C VAL A 316 -5.65 -14.40 2.40
N ARG A 317 -6.00 -13.89 1.22
CA ARG A 317 -5.00 -13.38 0.27
C ARG A 317 -4.51 -12.02 0.72
N THR A 318 -3.20 -11.86 0.78
CA THR A 318 -2.52 -10.63 1.21
C THR A 318 -1.29 -10.37 0.34
N GLY A 319 -0.68 -9.19 0.46
CA GLY A 319 0.58 -8.84 -0.17
C GLY A 319 1.80 -9.38 0.59
N ASP A 320 1.78 -10.64 0.97
CA ASP A 320 2.80 -11.27 1.82
C ASP A 320 4.21 -11.32 1.19
N ILE A 321 4.31 -11.10 -0.12
CA ILE A 321 5.56 -11.03 -0.89
C ILE A 321 5.92 -9.60 -1.32
N ILE A 322 5.20 -8.57 -0.87
CA ILE A 322 5.42 -7.17 -1.27
C ILE A 322 6.04 -6.40 -0.10
N PRO A 323 7.35 -6.06 -0.17
CA PRO A 323 7.95 -5.12 0.78
C PRO A 323 7.50 -3.70 0.47
N GLU A 324 7.16 -2.91 1.47
CA GLU A 324 6.77 -1.52 1.28
C GLU A 324 7.81 -0.55 1.87
N PRO A 325 8.42 0.33 1.04
CA PRO A 325 9.46 1.25 1.45
C PRO A 325 8.94 2.64 1.80
N ALA A 326 9.73 3.36 2.62
CA ALA A 326 9.63 4.79 2.81
C ALA A 326 11.02 5.42 2.96
N ILE A 327 11.10 6.72 2.74
CA ILE A 327 12.29 7.53 3.01
C ILE A 327 11.91 8.74 3.86
N ASP A 328 12.73 9.04 4.85
CA ASP A 328 12.63 10.30 5.59
C ASP A 328 13.14 11.46 4.71
N PRO A 329 12.29 12.39 4.31
CA PRO A 329 12.70 13.48 3.43
C PRO A 329 13.71 14.42 4.08
N ALA A 330 13.78 14.47 5.42
CA ALA A 330 14.67 15.33 6.17
C ALA A 330 16.05 14.71 6.43
N SER A 331 16.16 13.39 6.62
CA SER A 331 17.46 12.75 6.90
C SER A 331 17.99 11.89 5.75
N GLY A 332 17.11 11.39 4.87
CA GLY A 332 17.44 10.38 3.87
C GLY A 332 17.48 8.96 4.44
N GLN A 333 17.05 8.75 5.71
CA GLN A 333 16.93 7.43 6.29
C GLN A 333 15.89 6.61 5.54
N LEU A 334 16.24 5.37 5.19
CA LEU A 334 15.38 4.42 4.50
C LEU A 334 14.69 3.50 5.50
N TYR A 335 13.47 3.13 5.18
CA TYR A 335 12.63 2.20 5.92
C TYR A 335 12.03 1.21 4.95
N VAL A 336 11.88 -0.05 5.36
CA VAL A 336 11.12 -1.05 4.62
C VAL A 336 10.37 -1.95 5.59
N VAL A 337 9.07 -2.16 5.35
CA VAL A 337 8.22 -3.06 6.12
C VAL A 337 7.75 -4.21 5.24
N TRP A 338 7.48 -5.38 5.86
CA TRP A 338 6.95 -6.56 5.17
C TRP A 338 6.31 -7.53 6.15
N GLN A 339 5.55 -8.50 5.63
CA GLN A 339 5.02 -9.62 6.42
C GLN A 339 6.11 -10.67 6.66
N ASP A 340 6.21 -11.15 7.91
CA ASP A 340 7.29 -12.06 8.30
C ASP A 340 6.95 -12.88 9.53
N SER A 341 7.23 -14.17 9.51
CA SER A 341 6.93 -15.10 10.59
C SER A 341 8.11 -15.38 11.54
N ARG A 342 9.24 -14.69 11.40
CA ARG A 342 10.46 -14.92 12.20
C ARG A 342 10.29 -14.72 13.70
N PHE A 343 9.35 -13.88 14.13
CA PHE A 343 9.19 -13.47 15.52
C PHE A 343 8.46 -14.49 16.39
N ASN A 344 7.82 -15.48 15.77
CA ASN A 344 7.02 -16.51 16.44
C ASN A 344 7.38 -17.95 15.98
N GLY A 345 8.58 -18.13 15.43
CA GLY A 345 9.08 -19.43 14.99
C GLY A 345 8.42 -19.96 13.72
N GLY A 346 7.83 -19.11 12.90
CA GLY A 346 7.20 -19.49 11.65
C GLY A 346 5.74 -19.93 11.77
N ALA A 347 5.06 -19.54 12.84
CA ALA A 347 3.67 -19.95 13.10
C ALA A 347 2.66 -19.12 12.31
N TYR A 348 2.88 -17.81 12.19
CA TYR A 348 2.02 -16.85 11.47
C TYR A 348 2.81 -15.58 11.15
N ASP A 349 2.33 -14.80 10.20
CA ASP A 349 2.96 -13.55 9.80
C ASP A 349 2.69 -12.43 10.81
N GLU A 350 3.71 -11.61 11.00
CA GLU A 350 3.72 -10.36 11.76
C GLU A 350 4.39 -9.29 10.91
N ILE A 351 4.50 -8.05 11.39
CA ILE A 351 5.07 -6.95 10.62
C ILE A 351 6.53 -6.74 11.03
N ALA A 352 7.43 -6.95 10.07
CA ALA A 352 8.85 -6.66 10.20
C ALA A 352 9.18 -5.27 9.66
N LEU A 353 10.19 -4.63 10.25
CA LEU A 353 10.81 -3.38 9.78
C LEU A 353 12.32 -3.53 9.78
N SER A 354 12.97 -3.02 8.74
CA SER A 354 14.41 -2.74 8.70
C SER A 354 14.66 -1.31 8.25
N THR A 355 15.74 -0.69 8.76
CA THR A 355 16.09 0.70 8.46
C THR A 355 17.55 0.85 8.05
N SER A 356 17.86 1.87 7.22
CA SER A 356 19.21 2.24 6.84
C SER A 356 19.41 3.75 6.99
N LYS A 357 20.53 4.16 7.60
CA LYS A 357 20.92 5.57 7.80
C LYS A 357 22.05 6.03 6.87
N ASP A 358 22.54 5.15 6.01
CA ASP A 358 23.73 5.36 5.19
C ASP A 358 23.47 5.10 3.68
N GLY A 359 22.23 5.35 3.24
CA GLY A 359 21.84 5.18 1.85
C GLY A 359 21.84 3.73 1.36
N GLY A 360 21.50 2.80 2.26
CA GLY A 360 21.40 1.38 1.98
C GLY A 360 22.72 0.62 2.07
N ALA A 361 23.82 1.22 2.57
CA ALA A 361 25.08 0.51 2.72
C ALA A 361 25.02 -0.52 3.86
N THR A 362 24.31 -0.18 4.95
CA THR A 362 24.01 -1.11 6.05
C THR A 362 22.55 -1.02 6.47
N TRP A 363 22.02 -2.13 6.99
CA TRP A 363 20.64 -2.25 7.43
C TRP A 363 20.53 -2.80 8.84
N SER A 364 19.55 -2.32 9.59
CA SER A 364 19.24 -2.88 10.91
C SER A 364 18.76 -4.33 10.79
N THR A 365 18.99 -5.14 11.81
CA THR A 365 18.30 -6.43 11.95
C THR A 365 16.79 -6.19 11.95
N PRO A 366 15.98 -6.99 11.22
CA PRO A 366 14.54 -6.86 11.21
C PRO A 366 13.95 -6.93 12.62
N GLN A 367 13.12 -5.96 12.97
CA GLN A 367 12.40 -5.88 14.25
C GLN A 367 10.90 -5.94 14.03
N GLN A 368 10.17 -6.45 15.02
CA GLN A 368 8.72 -6.51 15.01
C GLN A 368 8.12 -5.14 15.30
N VAL A 369 7.12 -4.73 14.50
CA VAL A 369 6.40 -3.47 14.66
C VAL A 369 5.09 -3.65 15.42
N ASN A 370 4.23 -4.57 14.95
CA ASN A 370 2.94 -4.81 15.58
C ASN A 370 3.07 -5.39 16.99
N THR A 371 2.08 -5.12 17.84
CA THR A 371 2.00 -5.79 19.16
C THR A 371 1.66 -7.26 18.95
N PRO A 372 2.43 -8.20 19.53
CA PRO A 372 2.13 -9.62 19.43
C PRO A 372 0.75 -9.94 20.01
N THR A 373 -0.11 -10.55 19.21
CA THR A 373 -1.49 -10.89 19.61
C THR A 373 -1.75 -12.40 19.60
N GLY A 374 -0.77 -13.20 19.12
CA GLY A 374 -0.95 -14.62 18.85
C GLY A 374 -1.81 -14.88 17.61
N ARG A 375 -1.94 -13.89 16.74
CA ARG A 375 -2.73 -13.91 15.50
C ARG A 375 -1.96 -13.22 14.38
N PRO A 376 -2.22 -13.57 13.09
CA PRO A 376 -1.60 -12.91 11.96
C PRO A 376 -1.82 -11.39 11.93
N ALA A 377 -0.76 -10.65 11.54
CA ALA A 377 -0.82 -9.26 11.10
C ALA A 377 -0.31 -9.18 9.65
N PHE A 378 -0.93 -8.34 8.82
CA PHE A 378 -0.70 -8.36 7.38
C PHE A 378 -0.94 -7.02 6.70
N ASN A 379 -0.52 -6.90 5.43
CA ASN A 379 -0.59 -5.72 4.58
C ASN A 379 -0.07 -4.46 5.30
N PRO A 380 1.21 -4.41 5.67
CA PRO A 380 1.77 -3.21 6.28
C PRO A 380 1.91 -2.08 5.25
N SER A 381 1.81 -0.84 5.72
CA SER A 381 2.27 0.34 4.99
C SER A 381 3.09 1.24 5.90
N VAL A 382 4.06 1.98 5.37
CA VAL A 382 4.94 2.85 6.13
C VAL A 382 5.11 4.21 5.48
N ARG A 383 5.07 5.29 6.28
CA ARG A 383 5.43 6.66 5.85
C ARG A 383 6.18 7.38 6.95
N VAL A 384 6.93 8.38 6.54
CA VAL A 384 7.70 9.25 7.45
C VAL A 384 7.30 10.68 7.19
N ASP A 385 7.00 11.42 8.25
CA ASP A 385 6.64 12.81 8.15
C ASP A 385 7.86 13.75 8.18
N ASN A 386 7.61 15.04 8.02
CA ASN A 386 8.67 16.09 8.01
C ASN A 386 9.36 16.28 9.36
N THR A 387 8.85 15.70 10.45
CA THR A 387 9.47 15.70 11.79
C THR A 387 10.33 14.48 12.05
N GLY A 388 10.31 13.50 11.14
CA GLY A 388 10.96 12.19 11.29
C GLY A 388 10.12 11.18 12.08
N ALA A 389 8.84 11.48 12.36
CA ALA A 389 7.93 10.49 12.91
C ALA A 389 7.58 9.46 11.83
N VAL A 390 7.59 8.17 12.22
CA VAL A 390 7.32 7.04 11.33
C VAL A 390 6.00 6.41 11.72
N MET A 391 5.04 6.38 10.81
CA MET A 391 3.80 5.61 11.00
C MET A 391 3.88 4.31 10.22
N VAL A 392 3.45 3.22 10.88
CA VAL A 392 3.16 1.93 10.23
C VAL A 392 1.71 1.57 10.49
N THR A 393 1.02 1.18 9.42
CA THR A 393 -0.35 0.64 9.49
C THR A 393 -0.36 -0.85 9.13
N HIS A 394 -1.34 -1.59 9.61
CA HIS A 394 -1.53 -3.02 9.29
C HIS A 394 -2.93 -3.49 9.68
N TYR A 395 -3.35 -4.62 9.12
CA TYR A 395 -4.51 -5.38 9.60
C TYR A 395 -4.08 -6.48 10.56
N ASP A 396 -4.99 -6.92 11.44
CA ASP A 396 -4.81 -8.16 12.22
C ASP A 396 -6.15 -8.77 12.67
N PHE A 397 -6.07 -9.98 13.23
CA PHE A 397 -7.21 -10.74 13.74
C PHE A 397 -7.26 -10.81 15.28
N ARG A 398 -6.75 -9.79 15.99
CA ARG A 398 -6.70 -9.81 17.47
C ARG A 398 -8.06 -9.97 18.14
N ASP A 399 -9.15 -9.56 17.48
CA ASP A 399 -10.52 -9.66 17.99
C ASP A 399 -11.14 -11.05 17.77
N LEU A 400 -10.47 -11.94 17.03
CA LEU A 400 -10.96 -13.29 16.76
C LEU A 400 -10.95 -14.14 18.04
N GLN A 401 -12.12 -14.57 18.48
CA GLN A 401 -12.28 -15.47 19.61
C GLN A 401 -11.95 -16.91 19.22
N ALA A 402 -11.35 -17.66 20.14
CA ALA A 402 -11.08 -19.08 19.92
C ALA A 402 -12.40 -19.85 19.66
N GLY A 403 -12.39 -20.68 18.59
CA GLY A 403 -13.54 -21.46 18.19
C GLY A 403 -14.62 -20.70 17.39
N ASN A 404 -14.47 -19.41 17.13
CA ASN A 404 -15.33 -18.69 16.19
C ASN A 404 -14.96 -19.07 14.76
N THR A 405 -15.81 -19.84 14.10
CA THR A 405 -15.64 -20.29 12.71
C THR A 405 -16.57 -19.60 11.72
N THR A 406 -17.48 -18.75 12.20
CA THR A 406 -18.52 -18.11 11.39
C THR A 406 -18.14 -16.73 10.87
N THR A 407 -17.33 -15.99 11.61
CA THR A 407 -16.84 -14.66 11.24
C THR A 407 -15.33 -14.60 11.47
N LEU A 408 -14.66 -13.69 10.74
CA LEU A 408 -13.23 -13.40 10.91
C LEU A 408 -13.05 -11.90 11.21
N PRO A 409 -13.27 -11.49 12.49
CA PRO A 409 -13.15 -10.10 12.90
C PRO A 409 -11.75 -9.57 12.64
N THR A 410 -11.67 -8.53 11.84
CA THR A 410 -10.44 -7.92 11.35
C THR A 410 -10.42 -6.45 11.75
N GLY A 411 -9.36 -6.04 12.42
CA GLY A 411 -9.10 -4.65 12.77
C GLY A 411 -8.01 -4.05 11.88
N PHE A 412 -8.12 -2.76 11.62
CA PHE A 412 -7.09 -1.96 10.98
C PHE A 412 -6.43 -1.04 11.99
N TRP A 413 -5.09 -1.08 12.08
CA TRP A 413 -4.31 -0.49 13.16
C TRP A 413 -3.20 0.41 12.64
N ARG A 414 -2.76 1.37 13.47
CA ARG A 414 -1.56 2.17 13.27
C ARG A 414 -0.66 2.14 14.49
N LYS A 415 0.64 2.29 14.28
CA LYS A 415 1.65 2.57 15.32
C LYS A 415 2.58 3.68 14.87
N ILE A 416 3.07 4.48 15.81
CA ILE A 416 3.96 5.60 15.52
C ILE A 416 5.28 5.42 16.30
N SER A 417 6.38 5.72 15.61
CA SER A 417 7.72 5.88 16.18
C SER A 417 8.13 7.35 16.09
N HIS A 418 8.72 7.87 17.16
CA HIS A 418 9.33 9.21 17.20
C HIS A 418 10.86 9.17 17.36
N ASP A 419 11.48 8.00 17.23
CA ASP A 419 12.90 7.75 17.40
C ASP A 419 13.56 7.10 16.17
N GLY A 420 12.99 7.37 14.98
CA GLY A 420 13.51 6.86 13.71
C GLY A 420 13.29 5.36 13.51
N GLY A 421 12.19 4.83 14.06
CA GLY A 421 11.82 3.42 13.92
C GLY A 421 12.47 2.50 14.95
N ALA A 422 13.16 3.03 15.96
CA ALA A 422 13.80 2.19 17.01
C ALA A 422 12.76 1.59 17.96
N THR A 423 11.72 2.35 18.32
CA THR A 423 10.58 1.89 19.12
C THR A 423 9.27 2.39 18.53
N PHE A 424 8.20 1.61 18.70
CA PHE A 424 6.86 1.97 18.28
C PHE A 424 5.90 2.00 19.47
N ALA A 425 5.22 3.13 19.62
CA ALA A 425 4.22 3.36 20.65
C ALA A 425 2.89 3.78 20.02
N ASP A 426 1.93 4.18 20.85
CA ASP A 426 0.65 4.75 20.43
C ASP A 426 -0.10 3.88 19.41
N GLU A 427 -0.18 2.55 19.68
CA GLU A 427 -0.97 1.66 18.85
C GLU A 427 -2.45 1.99 18.99
N ARG A 428 -3.10 2.25 17.85
CA ARG A 428 -4.53 2.60 17.82
C ARG A 428 -5.24 1.90 16.70
N ARG A 429 -6.50 1.55 16.97
CA ARG A 429 -7.41 1.11 15.92
C ARG A 429 -7.82 2.32 15.07
N VAL A 430 -7.71 2.17 13.76
CA VAL A 430 -8.14 3.14 12.75
C VAL A 430 -9.48 2.73 12.16
N GLY A 431 -9.72 1.42 11.98
CA GLY A 431 -10.95 0.89 11.42
C GLY A 431 -11.31 -0.49 11.95
N GLY A 432 -12.53 -0.93 11.69
CA GLY A 432 -13.03 -2.23 12.15
C GLY A 432 -13.54 -2.22 13.60
N PRO A 433 -13.85 -3.44 14.19
CA PRO A 433 -13.70 -4.72 13.50
C PRO A 433 -14.76 -4.92 12.41
N PHE A 434 -14.32 -5.45 11.27
CA PHE A 434 -15.19 -5.91 10.20
C PHE A 434 -15.00 -7.42 9.97
N ASP A 435 -15.93 -8.08 9.28
CA ASP A 435 -15.84 -9.51 9.00
C ASP A 435 -15.13 -9.77 7.65
N MET A 436 -13.88 -10.24 7.67
CA MET A 436 -13.10 -10.56 6.48
C MET A 436 -13.79 -11.59 5.56
N LYS A 437 -14.62 -12.49 6.11
CA LYS A 437 -15.33 -13.50 5.31
C LYS A 437 -16.37 -12.92 4.34
N LEU A 438 -16.72 -11.64 4.47
CA LEU A 438 -17.60 -10.93 3.55
C LEU A 438 -16.85 -10.38 2.32
N ALA A 439 -15.53 -10.31 2.36
CA ALA A 439 -14.71 -9.83 1.24
C ALA A 439 -14.91 -10.70 -0.03
N PRO A 440 -14.65 -10.15 -1.23
CA PRO A 440 -14.57 -10.96 -2.43
C PRO A 440 -13.57 -12.10 -2.25
N ASN A 441 -13.87 -13.27 -2.82
CA ASN A 441 -12.92 -14.38 -2.83
C ASN A 441 -12.13 -14.37 -4.14
N ALA A 442 -10.83 -14.14 -4.03
CA ALA A 442 -9.89 -14.13 -5.14
C ALA A 442 -8.64 -14.96 -4.76
N GLU A 443 -8.81 -16.27 -4.67
CA GLU A 443 -7.84 -17.25 -4.13
C GLU A 443 -7.68 -17.17 -2.60
N GLY A 444 -8.66 -16.62 -1.92
CA GLY A 444 -8.75 -16.31 -0.50
C GLY A 444 -9.63 -15.09 -0.32
N PHE A 445 -10.04 -14.80 0.93
CA PHE A 445 -10.70 -13.53 1.22
C PHE A 445 -9.75 -12.38 0.92
N PHE A 446 -10.20 -11.38 0.14
CA PHE A 446 -9.31 -10.41 -0.47
C PHE A 446 -9.80 -8.97 -0.32
N ILE A 447 -8.98 -8.12 0.26
CA ILE A 447 -9.19 -6.67 0.37
C ILE A 447 -8.07 -5.85 -0.30
N GLY A 448 -7.09 -6.53 -0.89
CA GLY A 448 -5.94 -5.97 -1.58
C GLY A 448 -4.64 -6.63 -1.15
N ASP A 449 -3.64 -6.59 -2.01
CA ASP A 449 -2.27 -7.00 -1.71
C ASP A 449 -1.50 -5.87 -0.97
N TYR A 450 -2.00 -4.63 -1.03
CA TYR A 450 -1.44 -3.43 -0.37
C TYR A 450 -2.57 -2.48 0.09
N GLN A 451 -2.20 -1.38 0.75
CA GLN A 451 -3.08 -0.31 1.20
C GLN A 451 -2.37 1.04 1.15
N GLY A 452 -3.15 2.12 1.08
CA GLY A 452 -2.62 3.47 1.04
C GLY A 452 -2.29 4.02 2.42
N LEU A 453 -1.19 4.74 2.50
CA LEU A 453 -0.84 5.61 3.61
C LEU A 453 -0.06 6.78 3.02
N ASP A 454 -0.47 8.01 3.30
CA ASP A 454 0.33 9.17 2.91
C ASP A 454 0.31 10.22 4.01
N VAL A 455 1.12 11.26 3.85
CA VAL A 455 1.37 12.25 4.89
C VAL A 455 1.24 13.67 4.34
N LEU A 456 0.49 14.52 5.05
CA LEU A 456 0.42 15.94 4.74
C LEU A 456 1.73 16.66 5.09
N PRO A 457 2.04 17.79 4.42
CA PRO A 457 3.12 18.67 4.85
C PRO A 457 3.01 19.17 6.29
N SER A 458 1.81 19.15 6.88
CA SER A 458 1.52 19.44 8.29
C SER A 458 1.90 18.32 9.26
N SER A 459 2.48 17.22 8.77
CA SER A 459 2.82 16.01 9.54
C SER A 459 1.62 15.19 10.02
N SER A 460 0.46 15.33 9.36
CA SER A 460 -0.69 14.45 9.59
C SER A 460 -0.63 13.26 8.65
N PHE A 461 -0.71 12.05 9.20
CA PHE A 461 -0.77 10.80 8.43
C PHE A 461 -2.20 10.43 8.09
N HIS A 462 -2.41 9.98 6.87
CA HIS A 462 -3.73 9.62 6.35
C HIS A 462 -3.74 8.20 5.80
N PRO A 463 -4.22 7.23 6.61
CA PRO A 463 -4.49 5.89 6.13
C PRO A 463 -5.64 5.85 5.12
N PHE A 464 -5.46 5.01 4.07
CA PHE A 464 -6.45 4.79 3.03
C PHE A 464 -6.59 3.28 2.80
N PHE A 465 -7.71 2.70 3.18
CA PHE A 465 -7.82 1.27 3.43
C PHE A 465 -9.20 0.71 3.10
N VAL A 466 -9.33 -0.61 3.06
CA VAL A 466 -10.58 -1.31 2.73
C VAL A 466 -11.18 -1.96 3.97
N GLN A 467 -12.51 -1.90 4.08
CA GLN A 467 -13.28 -2.71 5.03
C GLN A 467 -14.47 -3.38 4.33
N THR A 468 -14.92 -4.49 4.87
CA THR A 468 -16.13 -5.15 4.40
C THR A 468 -17.39 -4.52 5.01
N ASN A 469 -18.50 -4.64 4.29
CA ASN A 469 -19.80 -4.14 4.70
C ASN A 469 -20.66 -5.25 5.33
N ALA A 470 -21.03 -5.09 6.59
CA ALA A 470 -21.84 -6.06 7.31
C ALA A 470 -23.20 -6.28 6.62
N GLY A 471 -23.50 -7.54 6.29
CA GLY A 471 -24.80 -7.94 5.76
C GLY A 471 -25.11 -7.47 4.34
N ASN A 472 -24.13 -6.91 3.61
CA ASN A 472 -24.33 -6.41 2.26
C ASN A 472 -23.43 -7.12 1.22
N LEU A 473 -23.93 -8.21 0.65
CA LEU A 473 -23.21 -8.97 -0.38
C LEU A 473 -23.28 -8.32 -1.78
N THR A 474 -24.05 -7.26 -1.97
CA THR A 474 -24.13 -6.48 -3.22
C THR A 474 -23.21 -5.27 -3.21
N ASN A 475 -22.61 -4.96 -2.06
CA ASN A 475 -21.50 -4.03 -1.86
C ASN A 475 -20.65 -4.62 -0.75
N ARG A 476 -19.70 -5.48 -1.12
CA ARG A 476 -18.95 -6.30 -0.15
C ARG A 476 -17.91 -5.50 0.61
N THR A 477 -17.27 -4.56 -0.05
CA THR A 477 -16.17 -3.76 0.49
C THR A 477 -16.32 -2.31 0.08
N ASP A 478 -15.83 -1.40 0.92
CA ASP A 478 -15.66 0.02 0.61
C ASP A 478 -14.24 0.47 0.93
N VAL A 479 -13.81 1.52 0.25
CA VAL A 479 -12.56 2.23 0.54
C VAL A 479 -12.83 3.35 1.54
N PHE A 480 -11.98 3.42 2.55
CA PHE A 480 -12.06 4.40 3.64
C PHE A 480 -10.83 5.29 3.69
N PHE A 481 -11.05 6.53 4.06
CA PHE A 481 -10.02 7.51 4.40
C PHE A 481 -10.10 7.83 5.89
N ALA A 482 -8.96 7.80 6.60
CA ALA A 482 -8.88 8.24 7.98
C ALA A 482 -8.22 9.64 8.04
N PRO A 483 -8.96 10.66 8.55
CA PRO A 483 -8.48 12.03 8.65
C PRO A 483 -7.41 12.24 9.74
#